data_1bbc5682a6e1460f8f7eae1897a0607a
#
_entry.id   1bbc5682a6e1460f8f7eae1897a0607a
#
_cell.length_a   1.000
_cell.length_b   1.000
_cell.length_c   1.000
_cell.angle_alpha   90.00
_cell.angle_beta   90.00
_cell.angle_gamma   90.00
#
_symmetry.space_group_name_H-M   'P 1'
#
loop_
_entity.id
_entity.type
_entity.pdbx_description
1 polymer ?
#
loop_
_entity_poly.entity_id
_entity_poly.type
_entity_poly.pdbx_seq_one_letter_code
_entity_poly.pdbx_strand_id
1 'polypeptide(L)'
;PAFCRTNSWQKALAKFQAEGDRIIALVEPMPSEQLQNRILVKAAMGMEDSSRCWSAAMVLEHLIEVGSRVATGIVELTHGEQITVNSNVADVKPKGGKSPQIVGEYQDFLRDYAHTLTEDAGDWKSAQTHGHHWFGELDAHRWACLGAVHQTTHRRQMERVVAGLGK
;
A
#
# COMPACT_ATOMS: atom_id res chain seq x y z
N PRO A 1 3.72 -9.95 -12.80
CA PRO A 1 4.49 -8.73 -13.05
C PRO A 1 5.98 -9.05 -13.21
N ALA A 2 6.71 -8.29 -14.05
CA ALA A 2 8.14 -8.52 -14.27
C ALA A 2 8.95 -8.50 -12.96
N PHE A 3 8.56 -7.66 -12.02
CA PHE A 3 9.19 -7.53 -10.70
C PHE A 3 9.21 -8.85 -9.91
N CYS A 4 8.13 -9.66 -9.95
CA CYS A 4 8.04 -10.93 -9.21
C CYS A 4 8.93 -12.05 -9.78
N ARG A 5 9.35 -11.95 -11.04
CA ARG A 5 10.16 -13.01 -11.67
C ARG A 5 11.60 -13.07 -11.14
N THR A 6 12.09 -11.97 -10.59
CA THR A 6 13.50 -11.79 -10.20
C THR A 6 13.67 -11.46 -8.72
N ASN A 7 12.60 -11.30 -7.97
CA ASN A 7 12.64 -10.90 -6.56
C ASN A 7 11.90 -11.92 -5.69
N SER A 8 12.48 -12.26 -4.54
CA SER A 8 11.82 -13.05 -3.50
C SER A 8 10.80 -12.19 -2.73
N TRP A 9 9.96 -12.83 -1.91
CA TRP A 9 9.04 -12.09 -1.02
C TRP A 9 9.79 -11.21 -0.02
N GLN A 10 10.98 -11.64 0.46
CA GLN A 10 11.81 -10.82 1.36
C GLN A 10 12.29 -9.54 0.66
N LYS A 11 12.68 -9.61 -0.62
CA LYS A 11 13.03 -8.43 -1.41
C LYS A 11 11.81 -7.54 -1.66
N ALA A 12 10.63 -8.14 -1.83
CA ALA A 12 9.39 -7.39 -1.95
C ALA A 12 9.07 -6.65 -0.66
N LEU A 13 9.19 -7.32 0.50
CA LEU A 13 9.01 -6.70 1.81
C LEU A 13 10.03 -5.57 2.05
N ALA A 14 11.31 -5.81 1.79
CA ALA A 14 12.34 -4.78 1.94
C ALA A 14 12.06 -3.55 1.06
N LYS A 15 11.58 -3.76 -0.18
CA LYS A 15 11.15 -2.68 -1.05
C LYS A 15 9.93 -1.95 -0.51
N PHE A 16 8.92 -2.67 0.00
CA PHE A 16 7.73 -2.10 0.61
C PHE A 16 8.11 -1.16 1.76
N GLN A 17 8.98 -1.61 2.68
CA GLN A 17 9.47 -0.82 3.79
C GLN A 17 10.23 0.43 3.32
N ALA A 18 11.18 0.27 2.41
CA ALA A 18 11.97 1.39 1.89
C ALA A 18 11.11 2.47 1.19
N GLU A 19 10.04 2.07 0.48
CA GLU A 19 9.10 3.03 -0.11
C GLU A 19 8.22 3.68 0.96
N GLY A 20 7.85 2.95 2.03
CA GLY A 20 7.15 3.48 3.19
C GLY A 20 7.97 4.55 3.93
N ASP A 21 9.25 4.27 4.21
CA ASP A 21 10.17 5.22 4.84
C ASP A 21 10.29 6.52 4.03
N ARG A 22 10.35 6.39 2.70
CA ARG A 22 10.35 7.56 1.80
C ARG A 22 9.06 8.37 1.88
N ILE A 23 7.91 7.71 2.03
CA ILE A 23 6.62 8.40 2.23
C ILE A 23 6.64 9.15 3.56
N ILE A 24 7.11 8.52 4.65
CA ILE A 24 7.25 9.18 5.95
C ILE A 24 8.13 10.42 5.83
N ALA A 25 9.30 10.31 5.21
CA ALA A 25 10.21 11.44 5.02
C ALA A 25 9.58 12.62 4.24
N LEU A 26 8.59 12.36 3.39
CA LEU A 26 7.84 13.40 2.67
C LEU A 26 6.77 14.08 3.54
N VAL A 27 6.10 13.33 4.43
CA VAL A 27 4.92 13.84 5.16
C VAL A 27 5.24 14.31 6.57
N GLU A 28 6.29 13.78 7.22
CA GLU A 28 6.69 14.13 8.59
C GLU A 28 7.00 15.63 8.76
N PRO A 29 7.69 16.32 7.83
CA PRO A 29 7.94 17.75 7.93
C PRO A 29 6.75 18.62 7.55
N MET A 30 5.61 18.05 7.12
CA MET A 30 4.46 18.82 6.67
C MET A 30 3.69 19.42 7.84
N PRO A 31 3.29 20.70 7.75
CA PRO A 31 2.31 21.28 8.66
C PRO A 31 1.00 20.48 8.66
N SER A 32 0.41 20.29 9.84
CA SER A 32 -0.80 19.47 10.03
C SER A 32 -1.97 19.89 9.14
N GLU A 33 -2.14 21.19 8.90
CA GLU A 33 -3.16 21.74 8.02
C GLU A 33 -2.96 21.39 6.55
N GLN A 34 -1.71 21.21 6.12
CA GLN A 34 -1.38 20.84 4.74
C GLN A 34 -1.66 19.37 4.43
N LEU A 35 -1.63 18.49 5.45
CA LEU A 35 -1.93 17.07 5.28
C LEU A 35 -3.34 16.83 4.68
N GLN A 36 -4.29 17.75 4.90
CA GLN A 36 -5.66 17.63 4.42
C GLN A 36 -5.91 18.32 3.08
N ASN A 37 -4.97 19.11 2.59
CA ASN A 37 -5.14 19.85 1.35
C ASN A 37 -5.14 18.90 0.15
N ARG A 38 -6.24 18.93 -0.63
CA ARG A 38 -6.37 18.13 -1.84
C ARG A 38 -5.64 18.80 -3.00
N ILE A 39 -4.79 18.04 -3.67
CA ILE A 39 -4.01 18.50 -4.82
C ILE A 39 -4.34 17.65 -6.03
N LEU A 40 -4.75 18.29 -7.14
CA LEU A 40 -4.94 17.58 -8.39
C LEU A 40 -3.58 17.27 -9.04
N VAL A 41 -3.22 16.00 -9.04
CA VAL A 41 -1.97 15.52 -9.64
C VAL A 41 -2.18 14.98 -11.06
N LYS A 42 -1.13 14.97 -11.87
CA LYS A 42 -1.16 14.35 -13.20
C LYS A 42 -1.35 12.84 -13.06
N ALA A 43 -2.13 12.27 -13.97
CA ALA A 43 -2.31 10.83 -14.07
C ALA A 43 -0.95 10.10 -14.17
N ALA A 44 -0.90 8.90 -13.59
CA ALA A 44 0.27 8.03 -13.65
C ALA A 44 -0.17 6.58 -13.87
N MET A 45 0.73 5.79 -14.46
CA MET A 45 0.49 4.37 -14.64
C MET A 45 0.27 3.69 -13.27
N GLY A 46 -0.77 2.88 -13.15
CA GLY A 46 -1.16 2.19 -11.92
C GLY A 46 -1.93 3.05 -10.91
N MET A 47 -2.28 4.29 -11.26
CA MET A 47 -3.09 5.18 -10.45
C MET A 47 -4.49 5.29 -11.06
N GLU A 48 -5.54 5.09 -10.26
CA GLU A 48 -6.91 5.35 -10.69
C GLU A 48 -7.15 6.86 -10.86
N ASP A 49 -7.96 7.23 -11.85
CA ASP A 49 -8.29 8.65 -12.08
C ASP A 49 -8.97 9.31 -10.88
N SER A 50 -9.80 8.54 -10.16
CA SER A 50 -10.47 9.00 -8.93
C SER A 50 -9.52 9.36 -7.78
N SER A 51 -8.27 8.82 -7.80
CA SER A 51 -7.25 9.09 -6.77
C SER A 51 -6.42 10.35 -7.02
N ARG A 52 -6.58 10.99 -8.16
CA ARG A 52 -5.77 12.16 -8.56
C ARG A 52 -5.99 13.41 -7.71
N CYS A 53 -7.09 13.48 -6.99
CA CYS A 53 -7.42 14.64 -6.14
C CYS A 53 -7.41 14.28 -4.65
N TRP A 54 -6.48 13.42 -4.24
CA TRP A 54 -6.32 13.07 -2.83
C TRP A 54 -5.35 14.01 -2.12
N SER A 55 -5.59 14.23 -0.82
CA SER A 55 -4.63 14.86 0.08
C SER A 55 -3.56 13.84 0.53
N ALA A 56 -2.49 14.32 1.15
CA ALA A 56 -1.47 13.44 1.74
C ALA A 56 -2.10 12.47 2.76
N ALA A 57 -2.96 12.95 3.65
CA ALA A 57 -3.68 12.12 4.63
C ALA A 57 -4.54 11.03 3.96
N MET A 58 -5.21 11.35 2.85
CA MET A 58 -6.01 10.36 2.09
C MET A 58 -5.13 9.28 1.46
N VAL A 59 -3.94 9.62 0.97
CA VAL A 59 -2.98 8.63 0.45
C VAL A 59 -2.53 7.69 1.56
N LEU A 60 -2.22 8.20 2.76
CA LEU A 60 -1.84 7.38 3.91
C LEU A 60 -2.99 6.47 4.35
N GLU A 61 -4.23 7.00 4.47
CA GLU A 61 -5.42 6.22 4.80
C GLU A 61 -5.60 5.04 3.83
N HIS A 62 -5.49 5.30 2.53
CA HIS A 62 -5.61 4.26 1.50
C HIS A 62 -4.51 3.19 1.63
N LEU A 63 -3.26 3.60 1.88
CA LEU A 63 -2.14 2.67 2.01
C LEU A 63 -2.27 1.76 3.23
N ILE A 64 -2.76 2.29 4.35
CA ILE A 64 -3.05 1.50 5.55
C ILE A 64 -4.15 0.48 5.23
N GLU A 65 -5.27 0.94 4.67
CA GLU A 65 -6.44 0.09 4.40
C GLU A 65 -6.12 -1.05 3.42
N VAL A 66 -5.52 -0.71 2.27
CA VAL A 66 -5.15 -1.72 1.26
C VAL A 66 -4.05 -2.62 1.77
N GLY A 67 -3.01 -2.04 2.40
CA GLY A 67 -1.86 -2.83 2.86
C GLY A 67 -2.24 -3.82 3.95
N SER A 68 -3.10 -3.44 4.91
CA SER A 68 -3.58 -4.34 5.95
C SER A 68 -4.35 -5.52 5.37
N ARG A 69 -5.24 -5.28 4.40
CA ARG A 69 -5.97 -6.36 3.71
C ARG A 69 -5.03 -7.27 2.93
N VAL A 70 -4.03 -6.70 2.25
CA VAL A 70 -3.03 -7.49 1.52
C VAL A 70 -2.22 -8.35 2.48
N ALA A 71 -1.79 -7.83 3.64
CA ALA A 71 -1.07 -8.60 4.65
C ALA A 71 -1.91 -9.79 5.16
N THR A 72 -3.16 -9.54 5.55
CA THR A 72 -4.09 -10.61 5.98
C THR A 72 -4.26 -11.66 4.89
N GLY A 73 -4.51 -11.26 3.64
CA GLY A 73 -4.68 -12.20 2.54
C GLY A 73 -3.41 -13.02 2.24
N ILE A 74 -2.21 -12.43 2.39
CA ILE A 74 -0.94 -13.17 2.25
C ILE A 74 -0.84 -14.24 3.33
N VAL A 75 -1.16 -13.92 4.59
CA VAL A 75 -1.15 -14.89 5.70
C VAL A 75 -2.11 -16.04 5.41
N GLU A 76 -3.37 -15.76 5.05
CA GLU A 76 -4.36 -16.77 4.68
C GLU A 76 -3.85 -17.69 3.57
N LEU A 77 -3.30 -17.13 2.48
CA LEU A 77 -2.76 -17.93 1.37
C LEU A 77 -1.56 -18.79 1.80
N THR A 78 -0.67 -18.29 2.66
CA THR A 78 0.49 -19.07 3.15
C THR A 78 0.10 -20.19 4.10
N HIS A 79 -1.06 -20.10 4.74
CA HIS A 79 -1.65 -21.18 5.55
C HIS A 79 -2.50 -22.16 4.72
N GLY A 80 -2.59 -21.98 3.41
CA GLY A 80 -3.38 -22.84 2.53
C GLY A 80 -4.88 -22.52 2.57
N GLU A 81 -5.24 -21.33 3.05
CA GLU A 81 -6.62 -20.89 3.23
C GLU A 81 -7.10 -20.05 2.04
N GLN A 82 -8.42 -19.90 1.93
CA GLN A 82 -9.02 -18.96 0.99
C GLN A 82 -9.03 -17.56 1.58
N ILE A 83 -8.75 -16.53 0.77
CA ILE A 83 -8.84 -15.14 1.21
C ILE A 83 -10.28 -14.80 1.61
N THR A 84 -10.45 -14.36 2.84
CA THR A 84 -11.74 -13.93 3.40
C THR A 84 -11.93 -12.41 3.30
N VAL A 85 -10.85 -11.65 3.14
CA VAL A 85 -10.89 -10.18 3.09
C VAL A 85 -11.50 -9.72 1.77
N ASN A 86 -12.53 -8.89 1.85
CA ASN A 86 -13.14 -8.30 0.66
C ASN A 86 -12.16 -7.35 -0.05
N SER A 87 -11.92 -7.60 -1.34
CA SER A 87 -11.02 -6.81 -2.20
C SER A 87 -11.76 -5.82 -3.11
N ASN A 88 -13.00 -5.43 -2.77
CA ASN A 88 -13.74 -4.46 -3.57
C ASN A 88 -13.02 -3.09 -3.53
N VAL A 89 -12.68 -2.58 -4.71
CA VAL A 89 -11.99 -1.28 -4.89
C VAL A 89 -12.75 -0.13 -4.24
N ALA A 90 -14.09 -0.17 -4.19
CA ALA A 90 -14.90 0.88 -3.58
C ALA A 90 -14.68 0.98 -2.06
N ASP A 91 -14.40 -0.15 -1.40
CA ASP A 91 -14.28 -0.24 0.05
C ASP A 91 -12.93 0.25 0.57
N VAL A 92 -11.93 0.38 -0.30
CA VAL A 92 -10.58 0.86 0.03
C VAL A 92 -10.31 2.31 -0.39
N LYS A 93 -11.35 3.02 -0.87
CA LYS A 93 -11.22 4.45 -1.16
C LYS A 93 -11.18 5.24 0.13
N PRO A 94 -10.21 6.16 0.30
CA PRO A 94 -10.09 6.96 1.50
C PRO A 94 -11.32 7.88 1.64
N LYS A 95 -11.84 7.98 2.86
CA LYS A 95 -12.97 8.84 3.20
C LYS A 95 -12.53 10.28 3.43
N GLY A 96 -11.26 10.47 3.79
CA GLY A 96 -10.71 11.76 4.19
C GLY A 96 -11.11 12.15 5.62
N GLY A 97 -10.67 13.34 6.04
CA GLY A 97 -10.98 13.85 7.38
C GLY A 97 -10.17 13.19 8.51
N LYS A 98 -9.13 12.41 8.19
CA LYS A 98 -8.23 11.83 9.18
C LYS A 98 -7.43 12.92 9.87
N SER A 99 -7.23 12.76 11.19
CA SER A 99 -6.42 13.67 11.99
C SER A 99 -4.92 13.58 11.61
N PRO A 100 -4.08 14.53 12.05
CA PRO A 100 -2.63 14.47 11.83
C PRO A 100 -1.95 13.21 12.37
N GLN A 101 -2.58 12.50 13.32
CA GLN A 101 -2.14 11.21 13.85
C GLN A 101 -2.01 10.13 12.77
N ILE A 102 -2.64 10.31 11.60
CA ILE A 102 -2.53 9.37 10.47
C ILE A 102 -1.07 9.08 10.05
N VAL A 103 -0.14 10.01 10.29
CA VAL A 103 1.29 9.79 10.03
C VAL A 103 1.85 8.73 10.98
N GLY A 104 1.55 8.83 12.27
CA GLY A 104 1.93 7.82 13.26
C GLY A 104 1.23 6.47 13.01
N GLU A 105 -0.08 6.50 12.67
CA GLU A 105 -0.82 5.29 12.29
C GLU A 105 -0.18 4.59 11.08
N TYR A 106 0.34 5.34 10.12
CA TYR A 106 1.04 4.76 8.98
C TYR A 106 2.42 4.18 9.34
N GLN A 107 3.15 4.81 10.27
CA GLN A 107 4.41 4.25 10.80
C GLN A 107 4.16 2.94 11.54
N ASP A 108 3.12 2.88 12.37
CA ASP A 108 2.70 1.67 13.08
C ASP A 108 2.32 0.57 12.07
N PHE A 109 1.51 0.91 11.07
CA PHE A 109 1.14 0.00 9.99
C PHE A 109 2.37 -0.59 9.26
N LEU A 110 3.40 0.20 8.97
CA LEU A 110 4.60 -0.33 8.32
C LEU A 110 5.30 -1.39 9.18
N ARG A 111 5.37 -1.17 10.52
CA ARG A 111 5.94 -2.16 11.46
C ARG A 111 5.09 -3.42 11.53
N ASP A 112 3.77 -3.25 11.65
CA ASP A 112 2.82 -4.35 11.74
C ASP A 112 2.83 -5.19 10.44
N TYR A 113 2.88 -4.55 9.27
CA TYR A 113 2.98 -5.24 7.98
C TYR A 113 4.24 -6.11 7.91
N ALA A 114 5.39 -5.58 8.34
CA ALA A 114 6.63 -6.36 8.35
C ALA A 114 6.54 -7.53 9.33
N HIS A 115 6.05 -7.29 10.55
CA HIS A 115 5.86 -8.34 11.56
C HIS A 115 4.94 -9.45 11.04
N THR A 116 3.79 -9.10 10.51
CA THR A 116 2.81 -10.04 9.96
C THR A 116 3.42 -10.93 8.87
N LEU A 117 4.20 -10.37 7.94
CA LEU A 117 4.80 -11.17 6.88
C LEU A 117 6.00 -12.02 7.33
N THR A 118 6.65 -11.67 8.42
CA THR A 118 7.82 -12.43 8.93
C THR A 118 7.45 -13.46 9.99
N GLU A 119 6.49 -13.15 10.85
CA GLU A 119 6.16 -13.98 12.02
C GLU A 119 4.87 -14.78 11.84
N ASP A 120 3.84 -14.20 11.18
CA ASP A 120 2.53 -14.84 11.07
C ASP A 120 2.35 -15.63 9.75
N ALA A 121 3.17 -15.36 8.71
CA ALA A 121 3.08 -16.07 7.44
C ALA A 121 3.58 -17.51 7.56
N GLY A 122 2.84 -18.43 6.93
CA GLY A 122 3.15 -19.86 6.87
C GLY A 122 4.03 -20.25 5.68
N ASP A 123 3.57 -21.24 4.89
CA ASP A 123 4.31 -21.75 3.74
C ASP A 123 4.15 -20.85 2.51
N TRP A 124 5.18 -20.10 2.16
CA TRP A 124 5.25 -19.26 0.96
C TRP A 124 5.18 -20.03 -0.37
N LYS A 125 5.25 -21.36 -0.33
CA LYS A 125 5.10 -22.24 -1.50
C LYS A 125 3.69 -22.85 -1.59
N SER A 126 2.77 -22.43 -0.72
CA SER A 126 1.36 -22.82 -0.80
C SER A 126 0.84 -22.62 -2.23
N ALA A 127 0.06 -23.57 -2.71
CA ALA A 127 -0.55 -23.52 -4.04
C ALA A 127 -1.83 -22.65 -4.08
N GLN A 128 -2.24 -22.10 -2.95
CA GLN A 128 -3.43 -21.25 -2.89
C GLN A 128 -3.21 -19.94 -3.67
N THR A 129 -4.24 -19.53 -4.38
CA THR A 129 -4.26 -18.28 -5.13
C THR A 129 -5.54 -17.50 -4.87
N HIS A 130 -5.49 -16.20 -5.12
CA HIS A 130 -6.66 -15.34 -5.12
C HIS A 130 -6.64 -14.39 -6.32
N GLY A 131 -7.81 -14.20 -6.90
CA GLY A 131 -7.97 -13.38 -8.10
C GLY A 131 -7.79 -11.88 -7.84
N HIS A 132 -6.95 -11.24 -8.64
CA HIS A 132 -6.87 -9.78 -8.74
C HIS A 132 -7.47 -9.33 -10.07
N HIS A 133 -8.37 -8.34 -10.05
CA HIS A 133 -9.16 -7.93 -11.23
C HIS A 133 -8.34 -7.53 -12.48
N TRP A 134 -7.07 -7.10 -12.32
CA TRP A 134 -6.18 -6.76 -13.44
C TRP A 134 -5.12 -7.84 -13.73
N PHE A 135 -4.73 -8.63 -12.73
CA PHE A 135 -3.56 -9.51 -12.84
C PHE A 135 -3.91 -10.99 -12.78
N GLY A 136 -5.21 -11.34 -12.67
CA GLY A 136 -5.66 -12.74 -12.56
C GLY A 136 -5.25 -13.36 -11.23
N GLU A 137 -5.05 -14.67 -11.23
CA GLU A 137 -4.73 -15.44 -10.02
C GLU A 137 -3.31 -15.16 -9.52
N LEU A 138 -3.19 -14.76 -8.27
CA LEU A 138 -1.94 -14.45 -7.59
C LEU A 138 -1.76 -15.32 -6.35
N ASP A 139 -0.60 -15.94 -6.22
CA ASP A 139 -0.13 -16.60 -5.01
C ASP A 139 0.37 -15.56 -3.98
N ALA A 140 0.69 -16.01 -2.76
CA ALA A 140 1.16 -15.14 -1.67
C ALA A 140 2.38 -14.29 -2.07
N HIS A 141 3.36 -14.91 -2.77
CA HIS A 141 4.55 -14.20 -3.26
C HIS A 141 4.19 -13.06 -4.23
N ARG A 142 3.28 -13.31 -5.17
CA ARG A 142 2.86 -12.29 -6.14
C ARG A 142 2.07 -11.17 -5.48
N TRP A 143 1.26 -11.47 -4.46
CA TRP A 143 0.58 -10.47 -3.65
C TRP A 143 1.57 -9.59 -2.89
N ALA A 144 2.63 -10.16 -2.28
CA ALA A 144 3.68 -9.37 -1.62
C ALA A 144 4.41 -8.45 -2.64
N CYS A 145 4.72 -8.96 -3.83
CA CYS A 145 5.30 -8.16 -4.91
C CYS A 145 4.35 -7.03 -5.37
N LEU A 146 3.05 -7.31 -5.46
CA LEU A 146 2.04 -6.30 -5.82
C LEU A 146 1.96 -5.21 -4.76
N GLY A 147 1.98 -5.57 -3.48
CA GLY A 147 2.04 -4.62 -2.37
C GLY A 147 3.23 -3.65 -2.49
N ALA A 148 4.42 -4.16 -2.81
CA ALA A 148 5.61 -3.32 -3.00
C ALA A 148 5.50 -2.38 -4.22
N VAL A 149 4.87 -2.83 -5.29
CA VAL A 149 4.60 -1.98 -6.48
C VAL A 149 3.55 -0.92 -6.17
N HIS A 150 2.50 -1.28 -5.45
CA HIS A 150 1.45 -0.38 -5.01
C HIS A 150 2.02 0.74 -4.12
N GLN A 151 2.86 0.38 -3.15
CA GLN A 151 3.58 1.33 -2.29
C GLN A 151 4.43 2.31 -3.13
N THR A 152 5.16 1.80 -4.14
CA THR A 152 5.94 2.65 -5.06
C THR A 152 5.05 3.63 -5.84
N THR A 153 3.88 3.18 -6.31
CA THR A 153 2.93 4.00 -7.05
C THR A 153 2.45 5.19 -6.20
N HIS A 154 2.04 4.89 -4.96
CA HIS A 154 1.54 5.92 -4.05
C HIS A 154 2.64 6.81 -3.46
N ARG A 155 3.88 6.32 -3.31
CA ARG A 155 5.01 7.21 -3.02
C ARG A 155 5.20 8.27 -4.12
N ARG A 156 5.12 7.88 -5.38
CA ARG A 156 5.19 8.83 -6.50
C ARG A 156 4.00 9.79 -6.54
N GLN A 157 2.83 9.33 -6.13
CA GLN A 157 1.66 10.20 -5.95
C GLN A 157 1.94 11.21 -4.83
N MET A 158 2.43 10.76 -3.68
CA MET A 158 2.77 11.61 -2.54
C MET A 158 3.77 12.71 -2.92
N GLU A 159 4.84 12.38 -3.67
CA GLU A 159 5.81 13.37 -4.18
C GLU A 159 5.12 14.48 -4.99
N ARG A 160 4.13 14.12 -5.80
CA ARG A 160 3.37 15.10 -6.61
C ARG A 160 2.44 15.95 -5.76
N VAL A 161 1.80 15.35 -4.73
CA VAL A 161 0.97 16.08 -3.77
C VAL A 161 1.82 17.11 -3.04
N VAL A 162 2.95 16.71 -2.45
CA VAL A 162 3.87 17.60 -1.74
C VAL A 162 4.37 18.72 -2.66
N ALA A 163 4.80 18.41 -3.86
CA ALA A 163 5.25 19.42 -4.85
C ALA A 163 4.13 20.38 -5.28
N GLY A 164 2.87 19.97 -5.21
CA GLY A 164 1.71 20.80 -5.51
C GLY A 164 1.34 21.77 -4.40
N LEU A 165 1.67 21.44 -3.14
CA LEU A 165 1.41 22.30 -1.98
C LEU A 165 2.35 23.52 -1.89
N GLY A 166 3.51 23.45 -2.53
CA GLY A 166 4.50 24.55 -2.54
C GLY A 166 4.28 25.59 -3.65
N LYS A 167 3.14 25.53 -4.37
CA LYS A 167 2.76 26.46 -5.44
C LYS A 167 1.58 27.31 -5.01
#